data_2605f2cf12f317f5a248c7e3fb32680b
#
_entry.id   2605f2cf12f317f5a248c7e3fb32680b
#
_cell.length_a   1.000
_cell.length_b   1.000
_cell.length_c   1.000
_cell.angle_alpha   90.00
_cell.angle_beta   90.00
_cell.angle_gamma   90.00
#
_symmetry.space_group_name_H-M   'P 1'
#
loop_
_entity.id
_entity.type
_entity.pdbx_description
1 polymer ?
#
loop_
_entity_poly.entity_id
_entity_poly.type
_entity_poly.pdbx_seq_one_letter_code
_entity_poly.pdbx_strand_id
1 'polypeptide(L)'
;MKKVLGINASPRKNWNTAQTVGKALEGATAVGAETKMIHLYSLNFKGCSSCFACKLLHNNAEICVLKDDLQPILVEVMQSDVLILGTPIYFSNIESSMIAFFERLLFMNSTYNQNEISKFKGKIASGLICTMNVDAQIMEEFGYHAIIKNYVKYLGMLLHGPSEWMTINDTLQFKDYSQYMHGMFDPESKKRVHEQQFPRDLEKAYQLGLRLAKA
;
A
#
# COMPACT_ATOMS: atom_id res chain seq x y z
N MET A 1 19.62 -5.40 -11.19
CA MET A 1 19.29 -4.58 -9.99
C MET A 1 17.79 -4.66 -9.82
N LYS A 2 17.28 -5.01 -8.63
CA LYS A 2 15.83 -5.07 -8.36
C LYS A 2 15.22 -3.68 -8.37
N LYS A 3 14.00 -3.57 -8.92
CA LYS A 3 13.20 -2.34 -8.91
C LYS A 3 12.12 -2.43 -7.83
N VAL A 4 12.11 -1.45 -6.94
CA VAL A 4 11.16 -1.38 -5.82
C VAL A 4 10.34 -0.10 -5.92
N LEU A 5 9.03 -0.23 -6.07
CA LEU A 5 8.12 0.90 -6.07
C LEU A 5 7.43 1.05 -4.73
N GLY A 6 7.49 2.26 -4.17
CA GLY A 6 6.70 2.68 -3.03
C GLY A 6 5.48 3.45 -3.49
N ILE A 7 4.29 3.02 -3.10
CA ILE A 7 3.02 3.70 -3.36
C ILE A 7 2.48 4.27 -2.07
N ASN A 8 2.40 5.58 -1.97
CA ASN A 8 1.82 6.28 -0.84
C ASN A 8 0.43 6.82 -1.17
N ALA A 9 -0.59 6.30 -0.49
CA ALA A 9 -1.99 6.73 -0.61
C ALA A 9 -2.41 7.75 0.46
N SER A 10 -1.49 8.29 1.24
CA SER A 10 -1.84 9.35 2.18
C SER A 10 -1.93 10.70 1.48
N PRO A 11 -2.98 11.50 1.75
CA PRO A 11 -3.05 12.89 1.28
C PRO A 11 -1.93 13.76 1.88
N ARG A 12 -1.39 13.37 3.02
CA ARG A 12 -0.28 14.05 3.70
C ARG A 12 1.06 13.45 3.28
N LYS A 13 1.68 14.05 2.24
CA LYS A 13 2.88 13.52 1.55
C LYS A 13 4.12 13.31 2.43
N ASN A 14 4.21 14.00 3.58
CA ASN A 14 5.38 13.95 4.48
C ASN A 14 4.99 13.51 5.90
N TRP A 15 3.90 12.73 6.04
CA TRP A 15 3.39 12.30 7.33
C TRP A 15 3.63 10.80 7.57
N ASN A 16 3.03 10.23 8.61
CA ASN A 16 3.29 8.86 9.10
C ASN A 16 3.40 7.81 7.98
N THR A 17 2.40 7.71 7.10
CA THR A 17 2.38 6.73 5.99
C THR A 17 3.57 6.92 5.04
N ALA A 18 3.79 8.16 4.60
CA ALA A 18 4.88 8.46 3.66
C ALA A 18 6.26 8.19 4.27
N GLN A 19 6.46 8.56 5.56
CA GLN A 19 7.69 8.28 6.29
C GLN A 19 7.95 6.78 6.41
N THR A 20 6.89 6.00 6.70
CA THR A 20 7.03 4.55 6.85
C THR A 20 7.33 3.86 5.51
N VAL A 21 6.66 4.27 4.42
CA VAL A 21 6.99 3.77 3.07
C VAL A 21 8.42 4.18 2.69
N GLY A 22 8.82 5.42 2.98
CA GLY A 22 10.18 5.92 2.76
C GLY A 22 11.22 5.05 3.47
N LYS A 23 10.98 4.68 4.73
CA LYS A 23 11.88 3.79 5.49
C LYS A 23 11.97 2.39 4.90
N ALA A 24 10.87 1.84 4.40
CA ALA A 24 10.91 0.56 3.69
C ALA A 24 11.72 0.65 2.38
N LEU A 25 11.61 1.76 1.65
CA LEU A 25 12.43 2.00 0.46
C LEU A 25 13.92 2.15 0.80
N GLU A 26 14.25 2.84 1.90
CA GLU A 26 15.65 2.90 2.40
C GLU A 26 16.20 1.49 2.68
N GLY A 27 15.41 0.60 3.31
CA GLY A 27 15.79 -0.79 3.54
C GLY A 27 16.06 -1.57 2.24
N ALA A 28 15.24 -1.34 1.20
CA ALA A 28 15.47 -1.93 -0.12
C ALA A 28 16.72 -1.36 -0.80
N THR A 29 16.95 -0.06 -0.71
CA THR A 29 18.16 0.60 -1.25
C THR A 29 19.43 0.07 -0.59
N ALA A 30 19.40 -0.24 0.71
CA ALA A 30 20.56 -0.76 1.44
C ALA A 30 21.06 -2.13 0.91
N VAL A 31 20.24 -2.85 0.16
CA VAL A 31 20.62 -4.10 -0.52
C VAL A 31 20.77 -3.95 -2.03
N GLY A 32 20.94 -2.72 -2.52
CA GLY A 32 21.26 -2.41 -3.91
C GLY A 32 20.04 -2.33 -4.84
N ALA A 33 18.82 -2.18 -4.33
CA ALA A 33 17.64 -1.98 -5.17
C ALA A 33 17.54 -0.52 -5.66
N GLU A 34 17.03 -0.35 -6.88
CA GLU A 34 16.55 0.94 -7.37
C GLU A 34 15.16 1.21 -6.79
N THR A 35 14.97 2.37 -6.15
CA THR A 35 13.72 2.68 -5.46
C THR A 35 13.08 3.96 -5.99
N LYS A 36 11.73 4.00 -6.05
CA LYS A 36 10.94 5.17 -6.42
C LYS A 36 9.70 5.26 -5.54
N MET A 37 9.38 6.48 -5.04
CA MET A 37 8.13 6.77 -4.32
C MET A 37 7.12 7.44 -5.25
N ILE A 38 5.88 6.95 -5.24
CA ILE A 38 4.74 7.50 -5.98
C ILE A 38 3.67 7.90 -4.97
N HIS A 39 3.15 9.13 -5.09
CA HIS A 39 2.06 9.64 -4.26
C HIS A 39 0.75 9.64 -5.06
N LEU A 40 -0.21 8.78 -4.70
CA LEU A 40 -1.49 8.67 -5.43
C LEU A 40 -2.28 9.98 -5.43
N TYR A 41 -2.23 10.74 -4.35
CA TYR A 41 -2.87 12.08 -4.28
C TYR A 41 -2.25 13.15 -5.19
N SER A 42 -1.16 12.84 -5.89
CA SER A 42 -0.60 13.72 -6.94
C SER A 42 -1.14 13.39 -8.32
N LEU A 43 -1.93 12.32 -8.46
CA LEU A 43 -2.42 11.78 -9.72
C LEU A 43 -3.91 12.04 -9.86
N ASN A 44 -4.35 12.35 -11.07
CA ASN A 44 -5.76 12.41 -11.41
C ASN A 44 -6.18 11.11 -12.09
N PHE A 45 -6.88 10.25 -11.34
CA PHE A 45 -7.31 8.94 -11.82
C PHE A 45 -8.59 8.47 -11.15
N LYS A 46 -9.21 7.43 -11.72
CA LYS A 46 -10.41 6.77 -11.19
C LYS A 46 -10.16 5.28 -10.97
N GLY A 47 -11.00 4.66 -10.18
CA GLY A 47 -11.08 3.21 -10.01
C GLY A 47 -11.48 2.49 -11.31
N CYS A 48 -11.71 1.20 -11.24
CA CYS A 48 -12.10 0.38 -12.38
C CYS A 48 -13.50 0.76 -12.89
N SER A 49 -13.62 1.06 -14.19
CA SER A 49 -14.90 1.39 -14.84
C SER A 49 -15.66 0.17 -15.36
N SER A 50 -15.20 -1.04 -15.06
CA SER A 50 -15.80 -2.31 -15.54
C SER A 50 -15.97 -2.37 -17.07
N CYS A 51 -15.05 -1.80 -17.82
CA CYS A 51 -15.08 -1.84 -19.28
C CYS A 51 -14.70 -3.20 -19.89
N PHE A 52 -14.16 -4.11 -19.08
CA PHE A 52 -13.74 -5.48 -19.43
C PHE A 52 -12.70 -5.60 -20.55
N ALA A 53 -12.08 -4.52 -21.02
CA ALA A 53 -11.06 -4.58 -22.07
C ALA A 53 -9.88 -5.50 -21.71
N CYS A 54 -9.54 -5.60 -20.41
CA CYS A 54 -8.53 -6.52 -19.90
C CYS A 54 -9.01 -7.99 -19.83
N LYS A 55 -10.24 -8.31 -20.24
CA LYS A 55 -10.84 -9.66 -20.25
C LYS A 55 -11.20 -10.17 -21.65
N LEU A 56 -10.94 -9.37 -22.70
CA LEU A 56 -11.27 -9.78 -24.06
C LEU A 56 -10.38 -10.96 -24.50
N LEU A 57 -10.97 -11.93 -25.22
CA LEU A 57 -10.27 -13.13 -25.67
C LEU A 57 -9.26 -12.82 -26.78
N HIS A 58 -9.59 -11.92 -27.73
CA HIS A 58 -8.79 -11.67 -28.93
C HIS A 58 -8.01 -10.35 -28.92
N ASN A 59 -8.28 -9.49 -27.95
CA ASN A 59 -7.55 -8.23 -27.77
C ASN A 59 -7.36 -7.95 -26.29
N ASN A 60 -6.72 -8.89 -25.63
CA ASN A 60 -6.50 -8.86 -24.22
C ASN A 60 -5.46 -7.80 -23.84
N ALA A 61 -5.92 -6.68 -23.35
CA ALA A 61 -5.03 -5.65 -22.82
C ALA A 61 -4.28 -6.17 -21.57
N GLU A 62 -2.96 -6.18 -21.62
CA GLU A 62 -2.12 -6.54 -20.47
C GLU A 62 -2.20 -5.48 -19.36
N ILE A 63 -2.33 -4.21 -19.76
CA ILE A 63 -2.46 -3.06 -18.85
C ILE A 63 -3.87 -2.47 -18.98
N CYS A 64 -4.39 -1.91 -17.90
CA CYS A 64 -5.67 -1.21 -17.91
C CYS A 64 -5.69 -0.10 -18.98
N VAL A 65 -6.72 -0.10 -19.83
CA VAL A 65 -6.82 0.80 -20.99
C VAL A 65 -7.28 2.22 -20.66
N LEU A 66 -7.71 2.49 -19.43
CA LEU A 66 -8.10 3.83 -19.00
C LEU A 66 -6.89 4.78 -19.08
N LYS A 67 -7.00 5.79 -19.94
CA LYS A 67 -5.96 6.81 -20.16
C LYS A 67 -6.10 7.91 -19.10
N ASP A 68 -5.35 7.78 -18.04
CA ASP A 68 -5.22 8.74 -16.94
C ASP A 68 -3.82 8.64 -16.32
N ASP A 69 -3.55 9.41 -15.27
CA ASP A 69 -2.23 9.44 -14.63
C ASP A 69 -1.83 8.10 -13.99
N LEU A 70 -2.78 7.21 -13.72
CA LEU A 70 -2.49 5.89 -13.15
C LEU A 70 -2.01 4.88 -14.19
N GLN A 71 -2.38 5.02 -15.47
CA GLN A 71 -2.00 4.05 -16.50
C GLN A 71 -0.47 3.84 -16.60
N PRO A 72 0.38 4.89 -16.72
CA PRO A 72 1.83 4.70 -16.76
C PRO A 72 2.38 4.11 -15.46
N ILE A 73 1.77 4.42 -14.32
CA ILE A 73 2.17 3.83 -13.03
C ILE A 73 1.89 2.33 -12.99
N LEU A 74 0.76 1.88 -13.53
CA LEU A 74 0.48 0.43 -13.64
C LEU A 74 1.50 -0.28 -14.53
N VAL A 75 2.00 0.37 -15.59
CA VAL A 75 3.10 -0.17 -16.41
C VAL A 75 4.37 -0.33 -15.55
N GLU A 76 4.76 0.70 -14.79
CA GLU A 76 5.92 0.64 -13.90
C GLU A 76 5.76 -0.46 -12.84
N VAL A 77 4.56 -0.61 -12.26
CA VAL A 77 4.26 -1.66 -11.27
C VAL A 77 4.49 -3.05 -11.87
N MET A 78 4.00 -3.30 -13.10
CA MET A 78 4.16 -4.61 -13.75
C MET A 78 5.60 -4.92 -14.17
N GLN A 79 6.48 -3.91 -14.15
CA GLN A 79 7.92 -4.04 -14.44
C GLN A 79 8.78 -4.02 -13.18
N SER A 80 8.18 -3.94 -11.99
CA SER A 80 8.89 -3.93 -10.71
C SER A 80 9.04 -5.34 -10.15
N ASP A 81 10.01 -5.51 -9.25
CA ASP A 81 10.23 -6.75 -8.50
C ASP A 81 9.52 -6.73 -7.14
N VAL A 82 9.35 -5.53 -6.58
CA VAL A 82 8.75 -5.33 -5.24
C VAL A 82 7.85 -4.11 -5.23
N LEU A 83 6.72 -4.24 -4.54
CA LEU A 83 5.73 -3.19 -4.34
C LEU A 83 5.53 -2.93 -2.84
N ILE A 84 5.93 -1.77 -2.35
CA ILE A 84 5.66 -1.29 -0.98
C ILE A 84 4.46 -0.35 -1.01
N LEU A 85 3.38 -0.73 -0.36
CA LEU A 85 2.10 -0.05 -0.40
C LEU A 85 1.80 0.57 0.96
N GLY A 86 1.64 1.88 1.04
CA GLY A 86 1.29 2.58 2.28
C GLY A 86 -0.06 3.27 2.18
N THR A 87 -0.94 3.01 3.14
CA THR A 87 -2.28 3.57 3.19
C THR A 87 -2.70 3.91 4.62
N PRO A 88 -3.32 5.07 4.87
CA PRO A 88 -4.02 5.27 6.13
C PRO A 88 -5.32 4.46 6.14
N ILE A 89 -5.76 4.10 7.34
CA ILE A 89 -7.08 3.48 7.55
C ILE A 89 -8.08 4.59 7.91
N TYR A 90 -9.15 4.66 7.13
CA TYR A 90 -10.29 5.55 7.35
C TYR A 90 -11.56 4.71 7.46
N PHE A 91 -12.36 4.93 8.53
CA PHE A 91 -13.61 4.19 8.74
C PHE A 91 -13.48 2.69 8.54
N SER A 92 -12.48 2.09 9.21
CA SER A 92 -12.17 0.65 9.19
C SER A 92 -11.75 0.10 7.82
N ASN A 93 -11.46 0.94 6.83
CA ASN A 93 -11.01 0.52 5.50
C ASN A 93 -9.75 1.27 5.07
N ILE A 94 -9.05 0.73 4.08
CA ILE A 94 -7.96 1.43 3.42
C ILE A 94 -8.49 2.67 2.69
N GLU A 95 -7.64 3.65 2.50
CA GLU A 95 -7.99 4.93 1.89
C GLU A 95 -8.42 4.77 0.42
N SER A 96 -9.34 5.63 -0.05
CA SER A 96 -10.07 5.52 -1.32
C SER A 96 -9.17 5.48 -2.57
N SER A 97 -8.07 6.25 -2.61
CA SER A 97 -7.17 6.20 -3.75
C SER A 97 -6.40 4.88 -3.83
N MET A 98 -6.09 4.26 -2.69
CA MET A 98 -5.54 2.90 -2.65
C MET A 98 -6.57 1.87 -3.11
N ILE A 99 -7.86 2.01 -2.75
CA ILE A 99 -8.93 1.14 -3.26
C ILE A 99 -9.01 1.25 -4.78
N ALA A 100 -9.07 2.46 -5.32
CA ALA A 100 -9.12 2.70 -6.76
C ALA A 100 -7.89 2.14 -7.50
N PHE A 101 -6.71 2.25 -6.91
CA PHE A 101 -5.48 1.63 -7.41
C PHE A 101 -5.59 0.10 -7.41
N PHE A 102 -6.05 -0.52 -6.31
CA PHE A 102 -6.22 -1.97 -6.21
C PHE A 102 -7.28 -2.50 -7.17
N GLU A 103 -8.41 -1.83 -7.32
CA GLU A 103 -9.43 -2.21 -8.30
C GLU A 103 -8.83 -2.38 -9.69
N ARG A 104 -7.97 -1.46 -10.12
CA ARG A 104 -7.34 -1.53 -11.43
C ARG A 104 -6.20 -2.53 -11.50
N LEU A 105 -5.31 -2.53 -10.53
CA LEU A 105 -4.17 -3.45 -10.49
C LEU A 105 -4.62 -4.92 -10.38
N LEU A 106 -5.52 -5.20 -9.44
CA LEU A 106 -5.93 -6.58 -9.19
C LEU A 106 -6.86 -7.09 -10.30
N PHE A 107 -7.83 -6.25 -10.74
CA PHE A 107 -8.75 -6.68 -11.77
C PHE A 107 -8.07 -6.89 -13.14
N MET A 108 -7.13 -6.04 -13.55
CA MET A 108 -6.44 -6.27 -14.82
C MET A 108 -5.62 -7.57 -14.82
N ASN A 109 -5.12 -8.01 -13.67
CA ASN A 109 -4.32 -9.23 -13.53
C ASN A 109 -5.16 -10.49 -13.28
N SER A 110 -6.37 -10.38 -12.72
CA SER A 110 -7.26 -11.53 -12.52
C SER A 110 -7.76 -12.12 -13.84
N THR A 111 -8.20 -13.38 -13.82
CA THR A 111 -8.85 -14.05 -14.95
C THR A 111 -10.12 -14.75 -14.49
N TYR A 112 -11.02 -15.05 -15.44
CA TYR A 112 -12.20 -15.89 -15.23
C TYR A 112 -12.03 -17.32 -15.80
N ASN A 113 -10.82 -17.69 -16.18
CA ASN A 113 -10.50 -19.04 -16.63
C ASN A 113 -10.52 -20.00 -15.43
N GLN A 114 -11.07 -21.21 -15.61
CA GLN A 114 -11.27 -22.17 -14.52
C GLN A 114 -9.98 -22.61 -13.80
N ASN A 115 -8.86 -22.72 -14.52
CA ASN A 115 -7.61 -23.26 -14.01
C ASN A 115 -6.52 -22.20 -13.79
N GLU A 116 -6.86 -20.93 -13.87
CA GLU A 116 -5.90 -19.83 -13.79
C GLU A 116 -6.51 -18.68 -12.98
N ILE A 117 -5.86 -18.25 -11.92
CA ILE A 117 -6.34 -17.15 -11.05
C ILE A 117 -5.83 -15.81 -11.58
N SER A 118 -4.62 -15.78 -12.13
CA SER A 118 -3.96 -14.58 -12.64
C SER A 118 -3.40 -14.82 -14.04
N LYS A 119 -3.59 -13.85 -14.92
CA LYS A 119 -2.93 -13.82 -16.23
C LYS A 119 -1.52 -13.21 -16.19
N PHE A 120 -1.11 -12.59 -15.09
CA PHE A 120 0.26 -12.11 -14.91
C PHE A 120 1.23 -13.29 -14.85
N LYS A 121 2.31 -13.23 -15.61
CA LYS A 121 3.30 -14.31 -15.70
C LYS A 121 4.59 -14.02 -14.92
N GLY A 122 4.72 -12.80 -14.41
CA GLY A 122 5.85 -12.40 -13.59
C GLY A 122 5.66 -12.76 -12.11
N LYS A 123 6.54 -12.20 -11.29
CA LYS A 123 6.50 -12.33 -9.83
C LYS A 123 6.84 -10.99 -9.21
N ILE A 124 5.94 -10.42 -8.39
CA ILE A 124 6.17 -9.18 -7.65
C ILE A 124 5.93 -9.47 -6.16
N ALA A 125 6.95 -9.28 -5.34
CA ALA A 125 6.79 -9.32 -3.88
C ALA A 125 6.06 -8.06 -3.41
N SER A 126 5.27 -8.12 -2.34
CA SER A 126 4.54 -6.95 -1.87
C SER A 126 4.53 -6.81 -0.35
N GLY A 127 4.52 -5.56 0.13
CA GLY A 127 4.36 -5.20 1.53
C GLY A 127 3.28 -4.14 1.70
N LEU A 128 2.21 -4.44 2.45
CA LEU A 128 1.14 -3.49 2.75
C LEU A 128 1.33 -2.90 4.14
N ILE A 129 1.50 -1.59 4.21
CA ILE A 129 1.70 -0.81 5.44
C ILE A 129 0.45 0.02 5.71
N CYS A 130 -0.24 -0.25 6.83
CA CYS A 130 -1.44 0.45 7.22
C CYS A 130 -1.17 1.34 8.44
N THR A 131 -1.42 2.65 8.33
CA THR A 131 -1.28 3.59 9.44
C THR A 131 -2.64 4.01 9.97
N MET A 132 -2.80 4.10 11.28
CA MET A 132 -4.10 4.42 11.89
C MET A 132 -3.97 5.15 13.22
N ASN A 133 -5.03 5.88 13.56
CA ASN A 133 -5.13 6.62 14.80
C ASN A 133 -5.49 5.76 16.02
N VAL A 134 -6.14 4.62 15.77
CA VAL A 134 -6.54 3.69 16.82
C VAL A 134 -5.37 2.84 17.28
N ASP A 135 -5.40 2.41 18.53
CA ASP A 135 -4.44 1.45 19.06
C ASP A 135 -4.69 0.02 18.54
N ALA A 136 -3.86 -0.92 18.96
CA ALA A 136 -3.95 -2.30 18.50
C ALA A 136 -5.20 -3.04 19.03
N GLN A 137 -5.70 -2.66 20.21
CA GLN A 137 -6.89 -3.27 20.81
C GLN A 137 -8.15 -2.87 20.00
N ILE A 138 -8.32 -1.58 19.76
CA ILE A 138 -9.45 -1.07 18.97
C ILE A 138 -9.39 -1.62 17.52
N MET A 139 -8.19 -1.72 16.94
CA MET A 139 -8.01 -2.33 15.62
C MET A 139 -8.53 -3.77 15.58
N GLU A 140 -8.29 -4.57 16.61
CA GLU A 140 -8.76 -5.95 16.72
C GLU A 140 -10.28 -6.00 16.91
N GLU A 141 -10.83 -5.21 17.83
CA GLU A 141 -12.28 -5.13 18.11
C GLU A 141 -13.09 -4.74 16.86
N PHE A 142 -12.58 -3.84 16.01
CA PHE A 142 -13.22 -3.43 14.76
C PHE A 142 -12.90 -4.33 13.57
N GLY A 143 -12.10 -5.39 13.76
CA GLY A 143 -11.84 -6.40 12.74
C GLY A 143 -11.00 -5.92 11.54
N TYR A 144 -10.14 -4.88 11.69
CA TYR A 144 -9.33 -4.34 10.59
C TYR A 144 -8.40 -5.39 9.97
N HIS A 145 -7.97 -6.36 10.76
CA HIS A 145 -7.13 -7.47 10.30
C HIS A 145 -7.75 -8.24 9.12
N ALA A 146 -9.07 -8.45 9.13
CA ALA A 146 -9.74 -9.19 8.05
C ALA A 146 -9.61 -8.47 6.71
N ILE A 147 -9.79 -7.14 6.71
CA ILE A 147 -9.70 -6.31 5.50
C ILE A 147 -8.25 -6.29 4.99
N ILE A 148 -7.27 -6.06 5.87
CA ILE A 148 -5.85 -6.03 5.51
C ILE A 148 -5.43 -7.38 4.91
N LYS A 149 -5.76 -8.49 5.58
CA LYS A 149 -5.44 -9.85 5.13
C LYS A 149 -6.06 -10.18 3.77
N ASN A 150 -7.27 -9.68 3.46
CA ASN A 150 -7.87 -9.87 2.15
C ASN A 150 -7.05 -9.22 1.03
N TYR A 151 -6.63 -7.96 1.18
CA TYR A 151 -5.78 -7.30 0.18
C TYR A 151 -4.44 -8.01 0.02
N VAL A 152 -3.80 -8.39 1.11
CA VAL A 152 -2.52 -9.13 1.10
C VAL A 152 -2.67 -10.48 0.39
N LYS A 153 -3.76 -11.19 0.64
CA LYS A 153 -4.09 -12.45 -0.06
C LYS A 153 -4.22 -12.24 -1.57
N TYR A 154 -4.99 -11.24 -2.01
CA TYR A 154 -5.14 -10.95 -3.43
C TYR A 154 -3.84 -10.50 -4.10
N LEU A 155 -3.02 -9.70 -3.42
CA LEU A 155 -1.70 -9.32 -3.92
C LEU A 155 -0.83 -10.56 -4.15
N GLY A 156 -0.71 -11.44 -3.16
CA GLY A 156 0.06 -12.69 -3.32
C GLY A 156 -0.47 -13.61 -4.42
N MET A 157 -1.81 -13.78 -4.49
CA MET A 157 -2.46 -14.63 -5.50
C MET A 157 -2.30 -14.10 -6.93
N LEU A 158 -2.38 -12.79 -7.13
CA LEU A 158 -2.43 -12.19 -8.46
C LEU A 158 -1.07 -11.72 -8.97
N LEU A 159 -0.14 -11.43 -8.06
CA LEU A 159 1.23 -11.02 -8.39
C LEU A 159 2.27 -12.12 -8.18
N HIS A 160 1.87 -13.29 -7.68
CA HIS A 160 2.67 -14.52 -7.50
C HIS A 160 3.89 -14.38 -6.58
N GLY A 161 4.07 -13.25 -5.92
CA GLY A 161 5.17 -13.00 -4.99
C GLY A 161 4.75 -13.18 -3.52
N PRO A 162 5.71 -13.27 -2.59
CA PRO A 162 5.42 -13.18 -1.17
C PRO A 162 4.72 -11.85 -0.87
N SER A 163 3.72 -11.88 -0.01
CA SER A 163 2.95 -10.69 0.37
C SER A 163 2.88 -10.61 1.89
N GLU A 164 3.44 -9.55 2.44
CA GLU A 164 3.48 -9.28 3.89
C GLU A 164 2.67 -8.02 4.21
N TRP A 165 2.39 -7.81 5.48
CA TRP A 165 1.74 -6.58 5.95
C TRP A 165 2.26 -6.17 7.33
N MET A 166 2.10 -4.90 7.64
CA MET A 166 2.33 -4.36 8.98
C MET A 166 1.39 -3.21 9.26
N THR A 167 1.16 -2.94 10.54
CA THR A 167 0.37 -1.80 11.00
C THR A 167 1.20 -0.86 11.85
N ILE A 168 0.87 0.42 11.75
CA ILE A 168 1.37 1.50 12.59
C ILE A 168 0.16 2.07 13.31
N ASN A 169 0.00 1.72 14.56
CA ASN A 169 -1.15 2.06 15.36
C ASN A 169 -0.90 3.32 16.20
N ASP A 170 -1.98 3.91 16.68
CA ASP A 170 -1.97 5.03 17.62
C ASP A 170 -1.12 6.23 17.15
N THR A 171 -1.11 6.48 15.84
CA THR A 171 -0.24 7.49 15.22
C THR A 171 -0.64 8.90 15.60
N LEU A 172 0.37 9.78 15.70
CA LEU A 172 0.16 11.22 15.87
C LEU A 172 -0.67 11.79 14.70
N GLN A 173 -1.79 12.48 15.01
CA GLN A 173 -2.66 13.03 13.97
C GLN A 173 -2.38 14.51 13.68
N PHE A 174 -2.07 15.29 14.70
CA PHE A 174 -1.88 16.72 14.61
C PHE A 174 -0.51 17.11 15.17
N LYS A 175 0.07 18.19 14.64
CA LYS A 175 1.26 18.80 15.23
C LYS A 175 0.93 19.52 16.53
N ASP A 176 -0.25 20.15 16.58
CA ASP A 176 -0.77 20.89 17.71
C ASP A 176 -2.25 20.53 17.92
N TYR A 177 -2.52 19.73 18.93
CA TYR A 177 -3.86 19.25 19.24
C TYR A 177 -4.80 20.35 19.74
N SER A 178 -4.27 21.44 20.31
CA SER A 178 -5.11 22.56 20.82
C SER A 178 -5.95 23.23 19.74
N GLN A 179 -5.58 23.08 18.48
CA GLN A 179 -6.25 23.68 17.32
C GLN A 179 -7.37 22.82 16.74
N TYR A 180 -7.59 21.61 17.26
CA TYR A 180 -8.52 20.64 16.67
C TYR A 180 -9.44 20.02 17.73
N MET A 181 -10.58 19.52 17.31
CA MET A 181 -11.44 18.69 18.14
C MET A 181 -10.70 17.38 18.44
N HIS A 182 -10.25 17.20 19.66
CA HIS A 182 -9.43 16.04 20.05
C HIS A 182 -9.91 15.34 21.33
N GLY A 183 -11.08 15.67 21.88
CA GLY A 183 -11.55 15.20 23.18
C GLY A 183 -11.61 13.67 23.37
N MET A 184 -11.52 12.89 22.29
CA MET A 184 -11.40 11.44 22.33
C MET A 184 -9.96 10.95 22.53
N PHE A 185 -8.95 11.84 22.44
CA PHE A 185 -7.53 11.46 22.44
C PHE A 185 -6.77 12.28 23.47
N ASP A 186 -5.88 11.62 24.21
CA ASP A 186 -4.90 12.30 25.08
C ASP A 186 -3.67 12.72 24.25
N PRO A 187 -3.44 14.02 24.03
CA PRO A 187 -2.31 14.53 23.24
C PRO A 187 -0.95 14.09 23.77
N GLU A 188 -0.79 14.02 25.10
CA GLU A 188 0.47 13.59 25.72
C GLU A 188 0.74 12.10 25.50
N SER A 189 -0.30 11.26 25.53
CA SER A 189 -0.19 9.85 25.16
C SER A 189 0.21 9.69 23.70
N LYS A 190 -0.44 10.41 22.78
CA LYS A 190 -0.10 10.41 21.34
C LYS A 190 1.35 10.82 21.10
N LYS A 191 1.82 11.83 21.81
CA LYS A 191 3.21 12.29 21.73
C LYS A 191 4.18 11.22 22.22
N ARG A 192 3.91 10.59 23.37
CA ARG A 192 4.74 9.49 23.87
C ARG A 192 4.83 8.32 22.89
N VAL A 193 3.71 7.90 22.31
CA VAL A 193 3.70 6.85 21.28
C VAL A 193 4.53 7.26 20.07
N HIS A 194 4.39 8.49 19.60
CA HIS A 194 5.18 9.00 18.48
C HIS A 194 6.68 9.04 18.76
N GLU A 195 7.08 9.40 19.97
CA GLU A 195 8.49 9.47 20.38
C GLU A 195 9.11 8.10 20.67
N GLN A 196 8.34 7.14 21.18
CA GLN A 196 8.87 5.86 21.66
C GLN A 196 8.58 4.68 20.72
N GLN A 197 7.38 4.63 20.15
CA GLN A 197 6.94 3.49 19.33
C GLN A 197 7.16 3.73 17.83
N PHE A 198 6.86 4.92 17.33
CA PHE A 198 6.98 5.20 15.88
C PHE A 198 8.40 4.99 15.33
N PRO A 199 9.50 5.33 16.03
CA PRO A 199 10.85 4.97 15.57
C PRO A 199 11.08 3.45 15.44
N ARG A 200 10.49 2.66 16.35
CA ARG A 200 10.54 1.18 16.26
C ARG A 200 9.76 0.65 15.08
N ASP A 201 8.63 1.28 14.76
CA ASP A 201 7.82 0.92 13.61
C ASP A 201 8.49 1.31 12.29
N LEU A 202 9.20 2.44 12.25
CA LEU A 202 10.07 2.81 11.13
C LEU A 202 11.18 1.78 10.91
N GLU A 203 11.79 1.26 11.97
CA GLU A 203 12.79 0.18 11.85
C GLU A 203 12.17 -1.12 11.32
N LYS A 204 10.97 -1.50 11.79
CA LYS A 204 10.24 -2.66 11.22
C LYS A 204 9.96 -2.46 9.73
N ALA A 205 9.58 -1.25 9.32
CA ALA A 205 9.36 -0.93 7.90
C ALA A 205 10.65 -1.03 7.07
N TYR A 206 11.77 -0.53 7.60
CA TYR A 206 13.09 -0.71 7.00
C TYR A 206 13.41 -2.18 6.78
N GLN A 207 13.22 -3.02 7.81
CA GLN A 207 13.44 -4.47 7.73
C GLN A 207 12.48 -5.15 6.75
N LEU A 208 11.22 -4.70 6.63
CA LEU A 208 10.28 -5.20 5.63
C LEU A 208 10.81 -4.96 4.21
N GLY A 209 11.21 -3.73 3.90
CA GLY A 209 11.76 -3.39 2.58
C GLY A 209 13.02 -4.18 2.24
N LEU A 210 13.93 -4.32 3.22
CA LEU A 210 15.15 -5.09 3.08
C LEU A 210 14.87 -6.57 2.77
N ARG A 211 13.93 -7.20 3.51
CA ARG A 211 13.55 -8.62 3.27
C ARG A 211 12.94 -8.82 1.91
N LEU A 212 11.96 -7.99 1.54
CA LEU A 212 11.26 -8.12 0.25
C LEU A 212 12.20 -7.89 -0.93
N ALA A 213 13.16 -6.98 -0.82
CA ALA A 213 14.15 -6.76 -1.87
C ALA A 213 15.18 -7.90 -1.99
N LYS A 214 15.36 -8.73 -0.96
CA LYS A 214 16.19 -9.94 -1.02
C LYS A 214 15.46 -11.18 -1.55
N ALA A 215 14.13 -11.25 -1.41
CA ALA A 215 13.30 -12.38 -1.84
C ALA A 215 13.22 -12.47 -3.37
#